data_fe391a6cd8bae4f52e888afd89d370c0
#
_entry.id   fe391a6cd8bae4f52e888afd89d370c0
#
_cell.length_a   1.000
_cell.length_b   1.000
_cell.length_c   1.000
_cell.angle_alpha   90.00
_cell.angle_beta   90.00
_cell.angle_gamma   90.00
#
_symmetry.space_group_name_H-M   'P 1'
#
loop_
_entity.id
_entity.type
_entity.pdbx_description
1 polymer ?
#
loop_
_entity_poly.entity_id
_entity_poly.type
_entity_poly.pdbx_seq_one_letter_code
_entity_poly.pdbx_strand_id
1 'polypeptide(L)'
;MKILHTSDWHVGKVLKGRDRLEEHEAVLRSIIQIARDEDVDLVLVAGDLFETSTPSPKAQGLVMRALLALKAEHRHVVAIAGNHDNASLLDSVYRPVLGELGVHILGTPKTPDSGGTLHLETRAGERLTVAAMPFLSQRYAVRAAELLLHEHAEHALDYARRVAAIVGMLTAQFSPDSVNIVTAHATLLGGRRGGGERDVQTAFEYEVPSSIFPSTAHYAALGHLHRQQEIPAPCPAFYSGSPLAVDFGEEANEPGALIVTAAPGTRADARNVPVAGGRRLRTLRGRLDQVIDEGEQAGDAYLRVILAEQARAGLGDLVREKLPNALEVQLDDANRPRPGSHGGPDRPSRAGRTPAQLFGDYLSEQNVGDERVERMFAEFLDELTDGSPAT
;
A
#
# COMPACT_ATOMS: atom_id res chain seq x y z
N MET A 1 16.66 9.38 20.70
CA MET A 1 16.86 8.32 19.69
C MET A 1 16.51 8.81 18.29
N LYS A 2 17.05 8.15 17.27
CA LYS A 2 16.66 8.37 15.86
C LYS A 2 15.94 7.15 15.29
N ILE A 3 14.91 7.40 14.47
CA ILE A 3 14.06 6.35 13.89
C ILE A 3 13.99 6.60 12.37
N LEU A 4 14.13 5.55 11.58
CA LEU A 4 13.78 5.57 10.16
C LEU A 4 12.39 4.99 9.99
N HIS A 5 11.49 5.74 9.36
CA HIS A 5 10.15 5.29 9.03
C HIS A 5 9.98 5.22 7.51
N THR A 6 9.61 4.06 7.01
CA THR A 6 9.30 3.74 5.61
C THR A 6 8.08 2.83 5.55
N SER A 7 7.40 2.76 4.41
CA SER A 7 6.24 1.90 4.17
C SER A 7 6.04 1.67 2.67
N ASP A 8 5.07 0.88 2.30
CA ASP A 8 4.53 0.77 0.93
C ASP A 8 5.63 0.48 -0.10
N TRP A 9 6.47 -0.54 0.21
CA TRP A 9 7.57 -0.96 -0.66
C TRP A 9 7.09 -1.61 -1.95
N HIS A 10 5.97 -2.34 -1.90
CA HIS A 10 5.35 -3.02 -3.03
C HIS A 10 6.33 -3.85 -3.88
N VAL A 11 7.26 -4.54 -3.22
CA VAL A 11 8.28 -5.33 -3.92
C VAL A 11 7.62 -6.39 -4.80
N GLY A 12 7.99 -6.37 -6.08
CA GLY A 12 7.38 -7.22 -7.11
C GLY A 12 6.32 -6.50 -7.96
N LYS A 13 6.12 -5.19 -7.78
CA LYS A 13 5.26 -4.39 -8.65
C LYS A 13 5.72 -4.44 -10.10
N VAL A 14 4.76 -4.70 -10.98
CA VAL A 14 4.91 -4.61 -12.44
C VAL A 14 4.13 -3.39 -12.92
N LEU A 15 4.82 -2.41 -13.51
CA LEU A 15 4.21 -1.20 -14.04
C LEU A 15 3.95 -1.35 -15.55
N LYS A 16 2.67 -1.47 -15.94
CA LYS A 16 2.26 -1.59 -17.36
C LYS A 16 3.08 -2.65 -18.14
N GLY A 17 3.30 -3.81 -17.52
CA GLY A 17 4.09 -4.91 -18.07
C GLY A 17 5.60 -4.83 -17.85
N ARG A 18 6.10 -3.74 -17.26
CA ARG A 18 7.52 -3.57 -16.94
C ARG A 18 7.82 -4.08 -15.54
N ASP A 19 8.66 -5.10 -15.43
CA ASP A 19 9.22 -5.55 -14.14
C ASP A 19 10.12 -4.46 -13.56
N ARG A 20 9.95 -4.17 -12.27
CA ARG A 20 10.69 -3.12 -11.56
C ARG A 20 11.54 -3.66 -10.40
N LEU A 21 11.83 -4.97 -10.39
CA LEU A 21 12.54 -5.60 -9.27
C LEU A 21 13.94 -5.02 -9.05
N GLU A 22 14.66 -4.65 -10.13
CA GLU A 22 15.96 -3.98 -10.05
C GLU A 22 15.87 -2.59 -9.41
N GLU A 23 14.79 -1.85 -9.70
CA GLU A 23 14.55 -0.55 -9.08
C GLU A 23 14.21 -0.72 -7.58
N HIS A 24 13.39 -1.72 -7.23
CA HIS A 24 13.13 -2.04 -5.82
C HIS A 24 14.43 -2.37 -5.08
N GLU A 25 15.33 -3.14 -5.70
CA GLU A 25 16.63 -3.44 -5.10
C GLU A 25 17.47 -2.18 -4.89
N ALA A 26 17.50 -1.28 -5.86
CA ALA A 26 18.24 -0.01 -5.74
C ALA A 26 17.64 0.90 -4.67
N VAL A 27 16.30 1.02 -4.62
CA VAL A 27 15.56 1.78 -3.62
C VAL A 27 15.80 1.24 -2.21
N LEU A 28 15.67 -0.07 -2.00
CA LEU A 28 15.91 -0.69 -0.69
C LEU A 28 17.38 -0.54 -0.25
N ARG A 29 18.32 -0.59 -1.19
CA ARG A 29 19.75 -0.30 -0.91
C ARG A 29 19.93 1.16 -0.45
N SER A 30 19.23 2.10 -1.07
CA SER A 30 19.23 3.51 -0.65
C SER A 30 18.68 3.68 0.77
N ILE A 31 17.56 3.02 1.11
CA ILE A 31 16.98 3.04 2.46
C ILE A 31 17.96 2.46 3.50
N ILE A 32 18.63 1.34 3.18
CA ILE A 32 19.65 0.74 4.05
C ILE A 32 20.81 1.70 4.27
N GLN A 33 21.24 2.40 3.22
CA GLN A 33 22.32 3.39 3.33
C GLN A 33 21.91 4.57 4.19
N ILE A 34 20.69 5.12 4.01
CA ILE A 34 20.15 6.17 4.87
C ILE A 34 20.13 5.73 6.34
N ALA A 35 19.68 4.49 6.62
CA ALA A 35 19.65 3.98 7.99
C ALA A 35 21.04 3.91 8.63
N ARG A 36 22.08 3.66 7.82
CA ARG A 36 23.47 3.63 8.27
C ARG A 36 24.04 5.03 8.49
N ASP A 37 23.85 5.92 7.52
CA ASP A 37 24.40 7.28 7.54
C ASP A 37 23.80 8.12 8.66
N GLU A 38 22.52 7.90 8.96
CA GLU A 38 21.81 8.55 10.05
C GLU A 38 22.05 7.88 11.41
N ASP A 39 22.69 6.72 11.45
CA ASP A 39 22.93 5.91 12.66
C ASP A 39 21.64 5.75 13.50
N VAL A 40 20.57 5.26 12.84
CA VAL A 40 19.25 5.14 13.47
C VAL A 40 19.21 3.97 14.46
N ASP A 41 18.45 4.13 15.54
CA ASP A 41 18.25 3.13 16.59
C ASP A 41 17.13 2.14 16.23
N LEU A 42 16.14 2.61 15.47
CA LEU A 42 14.96 1.85 15.07
C LEU A 42 14.63 2.08 13.58
N VAL A 43 14.24 1.01 12.91
CA VAL A 43 13.59 1.08 11.60
C VAL A 43 12.16 0.58 11.71
N LEU A 44 11.20 1.38 11.26
CA LEU A 44 9.78 1.04 11.15
C LEU A 44 9.43 0.85 9.68
N VAL A 45 8.87 -0.33 9.34
CA VAL A 45 8.29 -0.61 8.03
C VAL A 45 6.78 -0.77 8.21
N ALA A 46 6.04 0.29 7.91
CA ALA A 46 4.63 0.40 8.24
C ALA A 46 3.70 -0.26 7.19
N GLY A 47 4.05 -1.45 6.71
CA GLY A 47 3.21 -2.30 5.87
C GLY A 47 3.51 -2.23 4.37
N ASP A 48 2.81 -3.09 3.62
CA ASP A 48 2.92 -3.30 2.18
C ASP A 48 4.36 -3.55 1.72
N LEU A 49 4.94 -4.60 2.30
CA LEU A 49 6.27 -5.11 1.93
C LEU A 49 6.27 -5.64 0.49
N PHE A 50 5.18 -6.33 0.11
CA PHE A 50 4.99 -6.98 -1.18
C PHE A 50 3.81 -6.37 -1.95
N GLU A 51 3.85 -6.45 -3.29
CA GLU A 51 2.73 -6.04 -4.14
C GLU A 51 1.55 -7.01 -4.07
N THR A 52 1.79 -8.27 -3.80
CA THR A 52 0.74 -9.31 -3.79
C THR A 52 0.91 -10.26 -2.61
N SER A 53 -0.19 -10.89 -2.20
CA SER A 53 -0.21 -11.91 -1.14
C SER A 53 0.55 -13.21 -1.51
N THR A 54 0.92 -13.37 -2.79
CA THR A 54 1.71 -14.50 -3.30
C THR A 54 2.96 -13.99 -4.02
N PRO A 55 3.93 -13.40 -3.29
CA PRO A 55 5.12 -12.80 -3.89
C PRO A 55 6.03 -13.86 -4.51
N SER A 56 6.69 -13.49 -5.61
CA SER A 56 7.67 -14.37 -6.25
C SER A 56 8.85 -14.68 -5.30
N PRO A 57 9.56 -15.82 -5.47
CA PRO A 57 10.74 -16.12 -4.67
C PRO A 57 11.82 -15.03 -4.73
N LYS A 58 11.95 -14.35 -5.86
CA LYS A 58 12.90 -13.23 -6.02
C LYS A 58 12.48 -12.03 -5.16
N ALA A 59 11.19 -11.67 -5.17
CA ALA A 59 10.65 -10.60 -4.33
C ALA A 59 10.81 -10.93 -2.83
N GLN A 60 10.47 -12.17 -2.43
CA GLN A 60 10.66 -12.63 -1.06
C GLN A 60 12.12 -12.55 -0.62
N GLY A 61 13.04 -13.04 -1.43
CA GLY A 61 14.48 -13.00 -1.16
C GLY A 61 15.00 -11.55 -1.05
N LEU A 62 14.47 -10.62 -1.84
CA LEU A 62 14.86 -9.21 -1.78
C LEU A 62 14.40 -8.55 -0.46
N VAL A 63 13.13 -8.71 -0.08
CA VAL A 63 12.59 -8.17 1.18
C VAL A 63 13.33 -8.76 2.39
N MET A 64 13.55 -10.08 2.43
CA MET A 64 14.28 -10.73 3.51
C MET A 64 15.69 -10.16 3.67
N ARG A 65 16.44 -10.03 2.56
CA ARG A 65 17.78 -9.44 2.60
C ARG A 65 17.77 -7.98 3.06
N ALA A 66 16.76 -7.20 2.64
CA ALA A 66 16.64 -5.81 3.04
C ALA A 66 16.38 -5.68 4.56
N LEU A 67 15.43 -6.45 5.11
CA LEU A 67 15.13 -6.43 6.54
C LEU A 67 16.34 -6.85 7.38
N LEU A 68 17.08 -7.89 6.96
CA LEU A 68 18.29 -8.32 7.62
C LEU A 68 19.43 -7.30 7.51
N ALA A 69 19.58 -6.62 6.36
CA ALA A 69 20.57 -5.58 6.18
C ALA A 69 20.27 -4.28 6.95
N LEU A 70 18.99 -4.03 7.22
CA LEU A 70 18.53 -2.95 8.10
C LEU A 70 18.82 -3.25 9.56
N LYS A 71 18.79 -4.53 9.97
CA LYS A 71 19.14 -4.94 11.34
C LYS A 71 20.65 -4.79 11.57
N ALA A 72 21.02 -4.20 12.68
CA ALA A 72 22.38 -4.13 13.19
C ALA A 72 22.38 -4.50 14.67
N GLU A 73 23.54 -4.69 15.28
CA GLU A 73 23.63 -5.08 16.69
C GLU A 73 22.79 -4.18 17.61
N HIS A 74 22.85 -2.88 17.39
CA HIS A 74 22.16 -1.87 18.18
C HIS A 74 20.88 -1.31 17.52
N ARG A 75 20.54 -1.72 16.30
CA ARG A 75 19.37 -1.22 15.58
C ARG A 75 18.26 -2.25 15.57
N HIS A 76 17.10 -1.85 16.03
CA HIS A 76 15.89 -2.67 15.94
C HIS A 76 15.19 -2.47 14.61
N VAL A 77 14.49 -3.51 14.14
CA VAL A 77 13.62 -3.45 12.95
C VAL A 77 12.26 -3.98 13.34
N VAL A 78 11.23 -3.17 13.12
CA VAL A 78 9.84 -3.56 13.32
C VAL A 78 9.09 -3.38 12.01
N ALA A 79 8.50 -4.44 11.48
CA ALA A 79 7.71 -4.44 10.27
C ALA A 79 6.31 -4.98 10.55
N ILE A 80 5.30 -4.39 9.94
CA ILE A 80 3.92 -4.86 10.03
C ILE A 80 3.39 -5.23 8.64
N ALA A 81 2.34 -6.06 8.58
CA ALA A 81 1.65 -6.34 7.32
C ALA A 81 0.80 -5.15 6.88
N GLY A 82 0.83 -4.86 5.60
CA GLY A 82 -0.18 -4.04 4.93
C GLY A 82 -1.28 -4.88 4.29
N ASN A 83 -2.11 -4.24 3.47
CA ASN A 83 -3.26 -4.89 2.82
C ASN A 83 -2.87 -5.74 1.59
N HIS A 84 -1.68 -5.53 1.03
CA HIS A 84 -1.14 -6.36 -0.05
C HIS A 84 -0.41 -7.60 0.46
N ASP A 85 0.04 -7.58 1.71
CA ASP A 85 0.82 -8.65 2.31
C ASP A 85 -0.03 -9.87 2.68
N ASN A 86 0.60 -11.05 2.67
CA ASN A 86 0.01 -12.24 3.24
C ASN A 86 0.33 -12.30 4.74
N ALA A 87 -0.60 -11.83 5.56
CA ALA A 87 -0.45 -11.79 7.01
C ALA A 87 -0.11 -13.16 7.62
N SER A 88 -0.70 -14.24 7.11
CA SER A 88 -0.42 -15.61 7.57
C SER A 88 0.99 -16.06 7.22
N LEU A 89 1.48 -15.73 6.02
CA LEU A 89 2.86 -16.01 5.61
C LEU A 89 3.86 -15.25 6.48
N LEU A 90 3.59 -13.98 6.78
CA LEU A 90 4.44 -13.19 7.66
C LEU A 90 4.48 -13.76 9.09
N ASP A 91 3.33 -14.13 9.66
CA ASP A 91 3.27 -14.66 11.03
C ASP A 91 3.81 -16.09 11.14
N SER A 92 3.55 -16.97 10.16
CA SER A 92 3.85 -18.40 10.29
C SER A 92 5.24 -18.78 9.76
N VAL A 93 5.79 -17.99 8.82
CA VAL A 93 7.08 -18.31 8.19
C VAL A 93 8.14 -17.26 8.53
N TYR A 94 7.85 -15.97 8.29
CA TYR A 94 8.87 -14.94 8.45
C TYR A 94 9.12 -14.55 9.91
N ARG A 95 8.06 -14.38 10.70
CA ARG A 95 8.18 -13.99 12.11
C ARG A 95 9.04 -14.95 12.94
N PRO A 96 8.87 -16.30 12.90
CA PRO A 96 9.71 -17.20 13.64
C PRO A 96 11.19 -17.13 13.25
N VAL A 97 11.48 -17.06 11.94
CA VAL A 97 12.87 -17.05 11.44
C VAL A 97 13.54 -15.70 11.66
N LEU A 98 12.85 -14.60 11.35
CA LEU A 98 13.40 -13.25 11.48
C LEU A 98 13.48 -12.80 12.95
N GLY A 99 12.56 -13.29 13.79
CA GLY A 99 12.57 -13.03 15.24
C GLY A 99 13.84 -13.51 15.92
N GLU A 100 14.33 -14.70 15.58
CA GLU A 100 15.62 -15.21 16.07
C GLU A 100 16.81 -14.32 15.66
N LEU A 101 16.66 -13.58 14.57
CA LEU A 101 17.66 -12.65 14.06
C LEU A 101 17.44 -11.21 14.54
N GLY A 102 16.46 -10.98 15.43
CA GLY A 102 16.16 -9.68 16.03
C GLY A 102 15.39 -8.71 15.11
N VAL A 103 14.66 -9.23 14.12
CA VAL A 103 13.71 -8.49 13.30
C VAL A 103 12.29 -8.85 13.73
N HIS A 104 11.55 -7.87 14.25
CA HIS A 104 10.18 -8.06 14.68
C HIS A 104 9.23 -7.84 13.50
N ILE A 105 8.51 -8.89 13.07
CA ILE A 105 7.51 -8.79 12.02
C ILE A 105 6.15 -9.27 12.52
N LEU A 106 5.07 -8.54 12.20
CA LEU A 106 3.71 -8.85 12.61
C LEU A 106 2.79 -8.87 11.38
N GLY A 107 2.20 -10.04 11.12
CA GLY A 107 1.20 -10.21 10.05
C GLY A 107 -0.21 -9.84 10.51
N THR A 108 -0.56 -10.22 11.74
CA THR A 108 -1.87 -9.98 12.34
C THR A 108 -1.74 -9.28 13.70
N PRO A 109 -2.76 -8.53 14.13
CA PRO A 109 -2.76 -7.95 15.48
C PRO A 109 -2.57 -9.02 16.55
N LYS A 110 -1.79 -8.68 17.55
CA LYS A 110 -1.52 -9.53 18.72
C LYS A 110 -1.88 -8.78 19.99
N THR A 111 -2.12 -9.50 21.10
CA THR A 111 -2.16 -8.86 22.41
C THR A 111 -0.79 -8.26 22.75
N PRO A 112 -0.71 -7.27 23.66
CA PRO A 112 0.57 -6.72 24.11
C PRO A 112 1.56 -7.83 24.53
N ASP A 113 1.12 -8.78 25.35
CA ASP A 113 1.96 -9.87 25.88
C ASP A 113 2.36 -10.91 24.82
N SER A 114 1.66 -10.95 23.68
CA SER A 114 1.99 -11.83 22.54
C SER A 114 2.84 -11.11 21.46
N GLY A 115 3.35 -9.91 21.79
CA GLY A 115 4.21 -9.13 20.92
C GLY A 115 3.48 -8.09 20.07
N GLY A 116 2.22 -7.76 20.37
CA GLY A 116 1.53 -6.61 19.76
C GLY A 116 2.09 -5.28 20.26
N THR A 117 2.66 -5.27 21.48
CA THR A 117 3.46 -4.17 22.02
C THR A 117 4.87 -4.67 22.30
N LEU A 118 5.87 -3.99 21.78
CA LEU A 118 7.28 -4.35 21.92
C LEU A 118 7.94 -3.37 22.87
N HIS A 119 8.66 -3.89 23.86
CA HIS A 119 9.52 -3.10 24.75
C HIS A 119 10.96 -3.34 24.34
N LEU A 120 11.60 -2.28 23.87
CA LEU A 120 12.95 -2.30 23.29
C LEU A 120 13.83 -1.29 24.05
N GLU A 121 15.13 -1.39 23.85
CA GLU A 121 16.11 -0.48 24.42
C GLU A 121 17.14 -0.12 23.35
N THR A 122 17.47 1.18 23.26
CA THR A 122 18.53 1.64 22.36
C THR A 122 19.91 1.33 22.92
N ARG A 123 20.94 1.47 22.11
CA ARG A 123 22.35 1.38 22.54
C ARG A 123 22.70 2.33 23.71
N ALA A 124 22.03 3.47 23.78
CA ALA A 124 22.22 4.47 24.84
C ALA A 124 21.43 4.16 26.13
N GLY A 125 20.69 3.04 26.18
CA GLY A 125 19.84 2.68 27.33
C GLY A 125 18.50 3.43 27.36
N GLU A 126 18.09 4.10 26.26
CA GLU A 126 16.78 4.74 26.17
C GLU A 126 15.70 3.68 25.94
N ARG A 127 14.63 3.73 26.75
CA ARG A 127 13.49 2.84 26.62
C ARG A 127 12.60 3.25 25.44
N LEU A 128 12.12 2.25 24.71
CA LEU A 128 11.27 2.40 23.55
C LEU A 128 10.11 1.40 23.64
N THR A 129 8.88 1.88 23.47
CA THR A 129 7.68 1.04 23.43
C THR A 129 6.99 1.23 22.08
N VAL A 130 6.85 0.15 21.30
CA VAL A 130 6.24 0.17 19.98
C VAL A 130 4.94 -0.64 20.00
N ALA A 131 3.80 0.04 19.82
CA ALA A 131 2.49 -0.57 19.60
C ALA A 131 2.33 -0.82 18.09
N ALA A 132 2.24 -2.08 17.68
CA ALA A 132 2.24 -2.49 16.29
C ALA A 132 0.84 -2.95 15.84
N MET A 133 0.23 -2.22 14.91
CA MET A 133 -1.09 -2.50 14.36
C MET A 133 -1.00 -2.77 12.84
N PRO A 134 -0.89 -4.03 12.40
CA PRO A 134 -1.01 -4.43 11.00
C PRO A 134 -2.36 -4.06 10.40
N PHE A 135 -2.46 -4.08 9.08
CA PHE A 135 -3.72 -3.84 8.37
C PHE A 135 -4.83 -4.79 8.83
N LEU A 136 -6.00 -4.22 9.02
CA LEU A 136 -7.22 -4.92 9.39
C LEU A 136 -8.26 -4.81 8.28
N SER A 137 -8.61 -5.91 7.61
CA SER A 137 -9.83 -5.94 6.82
C SER A 137 -11.05 -5.88 7.74
N GLN A 138 -12.21 -5.43 7.24
CA GLN A 138 -13.45 -5.39 8.02
C GLN A 138 -13.76 -6.76 8.68
N ARG A 139 -13.68 -7.84 7.89
CA ARG A 139 -13.88 -9.20 8.39
C ARG A 139 -12.89 -9.56 9.52
N TYR A 140 -11.66 -9.12 9.39
CA TYR A 140 -10.62 -9.34 10.40
C TYR A 140 -10.81 -8.46 11.63
N ALA A 141 -11.27 -7.21 11.47
CA ALA A 141 -11.55 -6.31 12.60
C ALA A 141 -12.63 -6.88 13.53
N VAL A 142 -13.69 -7.50 12.96
CA VAL A 142 -14.71 -8.22 13.74
C VAL A 142 -14.07 -9.34 14.54
N ARG A 143 -13.36 -10.23 13.87
CA ARG A 143 -12.74 -11.42 14.51
C ARG A 143 -11.64 -11.04 15.50
N ALA A 144 -10.84 -10.02 15.20
CA ALA A 144 -9.80 -9.55 16.11
C ALA A 144 -10.38 -8.91 17.37
N ALA A 145 -11.46 -8.12 17.27
CA ALA A 145 -12.14 -7.58 18.43
C ALA A 145 -12.70 -8.68 19.34
N GLU A 146 -13.35 -9.71 18.77
CA GLU A 146 -13.85 -10.86 19.52
C GLU A 146 -12.74 -11.62 20.25
N LEU A 147 -11.62 -11.88 19.57
CA LEU A 147 -10.51 -12.68 20.12
C LEU A 147 -9.64 -11.90 21.11
N LEU A 148 -9.38 -10.61 20.84
CA LEU A 148 -8.42 -9.82 21.61
C LEU A 148 -9.09 -9.02 22.73
N LEU A 149 -10.33 -8.59 22.55
CA LEU A 149 -11.05 -7.74 23.51
C LEU A 149 -12.10 -8.52 24.32
N HIS A 150 -12.37 -9.79 23.98
CA HIS A 150 -13.41 -10.61 24.59
C HIS A 150 -14.82 -9.99 24.53
N GLU A 151 -15.06 -9.11 23.57
CA GLU A 151 -16.36 -8.50 23.33
C GLU A 151 -17.25 -9.47 22.54
N HIS A 152 -18.39 -9.86 23.13
CA HIS A 152 -19.41 -10.60 22.41
C HIS A 152 -20.16 -9.63 21.48
N ALA A 153 -20.15 -9.95 20.19
CA ALA A 153 -20.75 -9.13 19.14
C ALA A 153 -22.30 -9.25 19.14
N GLU A 154 -22.97 -8.59 20.10
CA GLU A 154 -24.43 -8.42 19.99
C GLU A 154 -24.84 -7.24 19.09
N HIS A 155 -23.91 -6.33 18.75
CA HIS A 155 -24.15 -5.24 17.79
C HIS A 155 -22.88 -5.01 16.96
N ALA A 156 -23.06 -4.84 15.65
CA ALA A 156 -22.00 -4.50 14.71
C ALA A 156 -21.38 -3.14 15.08
N LEU A 157 -20.31 -3.16 15.92
CA LEU A 157 -19.47 -1.98 16.10
C LEU A 157 -18.90 -1.61 14.73
N ASP A 158 -18.89 -0.35 14.41
CA ASP A 158 -18.29 0.10 13.16
C ASP A 158 -16.76 -0.21 13.16
N TYR A 159 -16.20 -0.30 11.99
CA TYR A 159 -14.77 -0.62 11.79
C TYR A 159 -13.87 0.30 12.63
N ALA A 160 -14.15 1.60 12.63
CA ALA A 160 -13.34 2.60 13.32
C ALA A 160 -13.30 2.40 14.84
N ARG A 161 -14.42 2.00 15.47
CA ARG A 161 -14.49 1.71 16.91
C ARG A 161 -13.64 0.51 17.28
N ARG A 162 -13.68 -0.55 16.46
CA ARG A 162 -12.87 -1.76 16.67
C ARG A 162 -11.38 -1.48 16.56
N VAL A 163 -10.99 -0.72 15.55
CA VAL A 163 -9.60 -0.27 15.38
C VAL A 163 -9.18 0.58 16.58
N ALA A 164 -10.01 1.52 17.03
CA ALA A 164 -9.72 2.34 18.21
C ALA A 164 -9.53 1.51 19.49
N ALA A 165 -10.38 0.50 19.71
CA ALA A 165 -10.27 -0.38 20.86
C ALA A 165 -8.96 -1.21 20.85
N ILE A 166 -8.57 -1.72 19.67
CA ILE A 166 -7.30 -2.44 19.49
C ILE A 166 -6.11 -1.52 19.76
N VAL A 167 -6.10 -0.31 19.18
CA VAL A 167 -5.04 0.67 19.44
C VAL A 167 -4.99 1.04 20.93
N GLY A 168 -6.15 1.24 21.57
CA GLY A 168 -6.22 1.50 23.01
C GLY A 168 -5.59 0.37 23.85
N MET A 169 -5.87 -0.88 23.52
CA MET A 169 -5.27 -2.04 24.17
C MET A 169 -3.74 -2.09 23.97
N LEU A 170 -3.27 -1.88 22.73
CA LEU A 170 -1.84 -1.92 22.40
C LEU A 170 -1.04 -0.79 23.07
N THR A 171 -1.66 0.37 23.27
CA THR A 171 -1.01 1.54 23.87
C THR A 171 -1.18 1.65 25.38
N ALA A 172 -1.92 0.72 26.02
CA ALA A 172 -2.16 0.71 27.46
C ALA A 172 -0.87 0.62 28.32
N GLN A 173 0.21 0.09 27.72
CA GLN A 173 1.50 -0.06 28.37
C GLN A 173 2.48 1.12 28.09
N PHE A 174 2.02 2.21 27.50
CA PHE A 174 2.84 3.40 27.26
C PHE A 174 3.24 4.05 28.59
N SER A 175 4.49 4.41 28.71
CA SER A 175 5.09 5.00 29.91
C SER A 175 5.71 6.37 29.61
N PRO A 176 5.64 7.32 30.55
CA PRO A 176 6.29 8.62 30.41
C PRO A 176 7.83 8.53 30.32
N ASP A 177 8.42 7.43 30.82
CA ASP A 177 9.86 7.18 30.82
C ASP A 177 10.35 6.47 29.55
N SER A 178 9.48 6.27 28.57
CA SER A 178 9.76 5.57 27.30
C SER A 178 9.40 6.46 26.12
N VAL A 179 10.11 6.32 25.00
CA VAL A 179 9.62 6.83 23.72
C VAL A 179 8.53 5.87 23.24
N ASN A 180 7.31 6.36 23.17
CA ASN A 180 6.12 5.60 22.83
C ASN A 180 5.76 5.81 21.35
N ILE A 181 5.74 4.75 20.57
CA ILE A 181 5.49 4.77 19.13
C ILE A 181 4.27 3.91 18.81
N VAL A 182 3.41 4.40 17.94
CA VAL A 182 2.42 3.55 17.24
C VAL A 182 2.89 3.35 15.81
N THR A 183 2.92 2.12 15.31
CA THR A 183 3.02 1.86 13.87
C THR A 183 1.74 1.21 13.39
N ALA A 184 1.16 1.74 12.30
CA ALA A 184 -0.14 1.29 11.81
C ALA A 184 -0.21 1.33 10.28
N HIS A 185 -0.93 0.36 9.69
CA HIS A 185 -1.25 0.38 8.26
C HIS A 185 -2.76 0.55 8.10
N ALA A 186 -3.21 1.78 7.85
CA ALA A 186 -4.62 2.15 7.82
C ALA A 186 -4.87 3.46 7.08
N THR A 187 -6.11 3.66 6.58
CA THR A 187 -6.56 4.95 6.05
C THR A 187 -7.08 5.83 7.19
N LEU A 188 -6.47 6.99 7.40
CA LEU A 188 -6.97 7.98 8.33
C LEU A 188 -7.83 9.04 7.63
N LEU A 189 -8.86 9.48 8.33
CA LEU A 189 -9.71 10.60 7.88
C LEU A 189 -8.85 11.84 7.58
N GLY A 190 -9.07 12.41 6.39
CA GLY A 190 -8.34 13.58 5.92
C GLY A 190 -6.99 13.27 5.23
N GLY A 191 -6.59 12.01 5.17
CA GLY A 191 -5.43 11.57 4.40
C GLY A 191 -5.66 11.74 2.90
N ARG A 192 -4.62 12.20 2.19
CA ARG A 192 -4.64 12.38 0.73
C ARG A 192 -4.01 11.17 0.06
N ARG A 193 -4.71 10.59 -0.90
CA ARG A 193 -4.20 9.46 -1.70
C ARG A 193 -3.01 9.89 -2.56
N GLY A 194 -2.09 8.97 -2.77
CA GLY A 194 -0.95 9.13 -3.67
C GLY A 194 -1.30 8.87 -5.13
N GLY A 195 -2.27 7.98 -5.38
CA GLY A 195 -2.76 7.61 -6.71
C GLY A 195 -2.46 6.17 -7.13
N GLY A 196 -1.78 5.38 -6.30
CA GLY A 196 -1.47 3.96 -6.53
C GLY A 196 -2.25 2.99 -5.63
N GLU A 197 -2.98 3.51 -4.66
CA GLU A 197 -3.73 2.74 -3.68
C GLU A 197 -4.95 2.04 -4.30
N ARG A 198 -5.35 0.90 -3.73
CA ARG A 198 -6.56 0.17 -4.16
C ARG A 198 -7.82 0.89 -3.70
N ASP A 199 -8.69 1.28 -4.63
CA ASP A 199 -9.92 2.03 -4.35
C ASP A 199 -10.84 1.38 -3.31
N VAL A 200 -10.98 0.06 -3.33
CA VAL A 200 -11.86 -0.68 -2.40
C VAL A 200 -11.41 -0.55 -0.95
N GLN A 201 -10.10 -0.44 -0.71
CA GLN A 201 -9.52 -0.43 0.64
C GLN A 201 -9.27 0.99 1.17
N THR A 202 -9.46 1.99 0.32
CA THR A 202 -9.45 3.41 0.67
C THR A 202 -10.86 4.01 0.67
N ALA A 203 -11.92 3.16 0.62
CA ALA A 203 -13.30 3.60 0.74
C ALA A 203 -13.59 4.10 2.18
N PHE A 204 -14.58 4.98 2.32
CA PHE A 204 -14.99 5.56 3.61
C PHE A 204 -15.22 4.55 4.71
N GLU A 205 -15.62 3.31 4.37
CA GLU A 205 -15.84 2.21 5.32
C GLU A 205 -14.59 1.76 6.08
N TYR A 206 -13.38 2.07 5.56
CA TYR A 206 -12.09 1.76 6.17
C TYR A 206 -11.40 2.97 6.79
N GLU A 207 -11.99 4.16 6.69
CA GLU A 207 -11.38 5.35 7.27
C GLU A 207 -11.54 5.39 8.78
N VAL A 208 -10.45 5.71 9.45
CA VAL A 208 -10.38 5.78 10.92
C VAL A 208 -10.03 7.21 11.34
N PRO A 209 -10.68 7.78 12.37
CA PRO A 209 -10.30 9.10 12.86
C PRO A 209 -8.91 9.04 13.53
N SER A 210 -8.10 10.07 13.32
CA SER A 210 -6.76 10.16 13.91
C SER A 210 -6.77 10.25 15.44
N SER A 211 -7.93 10.54 16.05
CA SER A 211 -8.15 10.54 17.50
C SER A 211 -8.00 9.16 18.17
N ILE A 212 -7.86 8.07 17.39
CA ILE A 212 -7.52 6.74 17.93
C ILE A 212 -6.14 6.71 18.58
N PHE A 213 -5.21 7.60 18.18
CA PHE A 213 -3.88 7.66 18.76
C PHE A 213 -3.90 8.44 20.08
N PRO A 214 -3.29 7.90 21.15
CA PRO A 214 -3.24 8.61 22.42
C PRO A 214 -2.22 9.77 22.34
N SER A 215 -2.48 10.84 23.11
CA SER A 215 -1.54 11.96 23.26
C SER A 215 -0.24 11.56 23.97
N THR A 216 -0.19 10.40 24.59
CA THR A 216 1.01 9.80 25.21
C THR A 216 1.95 9.17 24.19
N ALA A 217 1.51 8.97 22.93
CA ALA A 217 2.39 8.59 21.85
C ALA A 217 3.28 9.77 21.44
N HIS A 218 4.56 9.52 21.24
CA HIS A 218 5.51 10.51 20.72
C HIS A 218 5.43 10.62 19.21
N TYR A 219 5.08 9.50 18.55
CA TYR A 219 5.00 9.41 17.09
C TYR A 219 4.06 8.29 16.63
N ALA A 220 3.31 8.54 15.56
CA ALA A 220 2.55 7.52 14.85
C ALA A 220 3.11 7.35 13.43
N ALA A 221 3.71 6.18 13.17
CA ALA A 221 4.28 5.78 11.89
C ALA A 221 3.23 5.06 11.05
N LEU A 222 2.79 5.67 9.95
CA LEU A 222 1.67 5.22 9.13
C LEU A 222 2.12 4.73 7.76
N GLY A 223 1.52 3.66 7.26
CA GLY A 223 1.56 3.21 5.88
C GLY A 223 0.15 3.10 5.29
N HIS A 224 0.05 2.74 4.02
CA HIS A 224 -1.14 2.60 3.19
C HIS A 224 -1.36 3.74 2.19
N LEU A 225 -1.15 5.00 2.58
CA LEU A 225 -1.24 6.11 1.64
C LEU A 225 0.16 6.44 1.09
N HIS A 226 0.29 6.34 -0.24
CA HIS A 226 1.57 6.43 -0.93
C HIS A 226 2.14 7.85 -1.00
N ARG A 227 1.35 8.85 -0.59
CA ARG A 227 1.78 10.23 -0.50
C ARG A 227 2.31 10.55 0.90
N GLN A 228 3.57 10.99 0.97
CA GLN A 228 4.14 11.47 2.23
C GLN A 228 3.37 12.69 2.74
N GLN A 229 2.91 12.64 3.98
CA GLN A 229 2.13 13.71 4.59
C GLN A 229 2.03 13.57 6.11
N GLU A 230 1.90 14.71 6.79
CA GLU A 230 1.47 14.77 8.19
C GLU A 230 -0.06 14.77 8.27
N ILE A 231 -0.60 14.05 9.25
CA ILE A 231 -2.03 14.02 9.56
C ILE A 231 -2.25 14.71 10.92
N PRO A 232 -3.22 15.64 11.01
CA PRO A 232 -3.61 16.23 12.29
C PRO A 232 -4.08 15.13 13.25
N ALA A 233 -3.37 14.97 14.38
CA ALA A 233 -3.63 13.93 15.36
C ALA A 233 -3.20 14.41 16.77
N PRO A 234 -3.61 13.70 17.86
CA PRO A 234 -3.15 14.01 19.22
C PRO A 234 -1.64 13.91 19.42
N CYS A 235 -0.92 13.18 18.56
CA CYS A 235 0.54 13.10 18.49
C CYS A 235 1.02 13.36 17.05
N PRO A 236 2.32 13.62 16.80
CA PRO A 236 2.87 13.66 15.44
C PRO A 236 2.58 12.37 14.70
N ALA A 237 1.82 12.44 13.60
CA ALA A 237 1.38 11.28 12.82
C ALA A 237 1.69 11.51 11.34
N PHE A 238 2.45 10.61 10.73
CA PHE A 238 2.92 10.76 9.36
C PHE A 238 2.76 9.48 8.56
N TYR A 239 2.34 9.63 7.31
CA TYR A 239 2.58 8.65 6.26
C TYR A 239 3.97 8.89 5.68
N SER A 240 4.79 7.85 5.60
CA SER A 240 6.09 7.96 4.93
C SER A 240 5.96 8.04 3.41
N GLY A 241 4.85 7.56 2.88
CA GLY A 241 4.64 7.38 1.47
C GLY A 241 5.45 6.21 0.88
N SER A 242 5.20 5.90 -0.39
CA SER A 242 5.94 4.87 -1.11
C SER A 242 7.33 5.38 -1.51
N PRO A 243 8.41 4.62 -1.24
CA PRO A 243 9.77 5.01 -1.61
C PRO A 243 10.07 4.82 -3.11
N LEU A 244 9.14 4.23 -3.86
CA LEU A 244 9.15 4.08 -5.31
C LEU A 244 7.75 4.36 -5.84
N ALA A 245 7.59 5.32 -6.75
CA ALA A 245 6.29 5.54 -7.38
C ALA A 245 5.84 4.28 -8.13
N VAL A 246 4.71 3.69 -7.74
CA VAL A 246 4.22 2.39 -8.24
C VAL A 246 3.14 2.51 -9.32
N ASP A 247 2.58 3.70 -9.52
CA ASP A 247 1.61 4.03 -10.57
C ASP A 247 1.81 5.45 -11.09
N PHE A 248 1.35 5.73 -12.33
CA PHE A 248 1.40 7.08 -12.93
C PHE A 248 0.56 8.12 -12.17
N GLY A 249 -0.36 7.69 -11.32
CA GLY A 249 -1.05 8.59 -10.39
C GLY A 249 -0.13 9.23 -9.36
N GLU A 250 1.05 8.64 -9.13
CA GLU A 250 2.05 9.07 -8.16
C GLU A 250 3.17 9.95 -8.74
N GLU A 251 3.06 10.37 -10.01
CA GLU A 251 4.12 11.14 -10.69
C GLU A 251 4.50 12.44 -9.96
N ALA A 252 3.59 13.01 -9.17
CA ALA A 252 3.80 14.21 -8.37
C ALA A 252 4.33 13.92 -6.95
N ASN A 253 4.43 12.65 -6.54
CA ASN A 253 4.95 12.29 -5.24
C ASN A 253 6.48 12.31 -5.26
N GLU A 254 7.07 12.68 -4.12
CA GLU A 254 8.52 12.65 -3.92
C GLU A 254 8.89 11.39 -3.14
N PRO A 255 9.49 10.37 -3.77
CA PRO A 255 9.92 9.16 -3.07
C PRO A 255 10.92 9.47 -1.96
N GLY A 256 10.62 8.99 -0.75
CA GLY A 256 11.45 9.28 0.41
C GLY A 256 11.22 8.31 1.56
N ALA A 257 11.95 8.55 2.64
CA ALA A 257 11.74 7.97 3.95
C ALA A 257 11.79 9.09 4.99
N LEU A 258 11.21 8.86 6.17
CA LEU A 258 11.24 9.83 7.26
C LEU A 258 12.32 9.46 8.27
N ILE A 259 13.15 10.43 8.64
CA ILE A 259 14.00 10.36 9.83
C ILE A 259 13.29 11.11 10.94
N VAL A 260 13.02 10.41 12.03
CA VAL A 260 12.30 10.93 13.19
C VAL A 260 13.24 11.00 14.37
N THR A 261 13.30 12.16 15.02
CA THR A 261 14.00 12.33 16.29
C THR A 261 12.98 12.38 17.42
N ALA A 262 13.12 11.50 18.40
CA ALA A 262 12.21 11.41 19.53
C ALA A 262 12.98 11.25 20.86
N ALA A 263 12.44 11.82 21.93
CA ALA A 263 12.90 11.60 23.29
C ALA A 263 11.69 11.64 24.25
N PRO A 264 11.77 10.96 25.43
CA PRO A 264 10.70 11.03 26.42
C PRO A 264 10.32 12.47 26.78
N GLY A 265 9.02 12.75 26.87
CA GLY A 265 8.51 14.06 27.26
C GLY A 265 8.65 15.17 26.20
N THR A 266 9.15 14.88 25.01
CA THR A 266 9.27 15.84 23.91
C THR A 266 8.47 15.41 22.68
N ARG A 267 7.92 16.38 21.96
CA ARG A 267 7.27 16.10 20.67
C ARG A 267 8.33 15.62 19.68
N ALA A 268 8.05 14.51 19.00
CA ALA A 268 8.94 14.02 17.94
C ALA A 268 8.97 15.00 16.75
N ASP A 269 10.15 15.11 16.14
CA ASP A 269 10.38 15.86 14.90
C ASP A 269 10.66 14.89 13.75
N ALA A 270 10.03 15.10 12.60
CA ALA A 270 10.16 14.24 11.43
C ALA A 270 10.60 15.04 10.21
N ARG A 271 11.64 14.55 9.51
CA ARG A 271 12.12 15.14 8.26
C ARG A 271 12.17 14.14 7.14
N ASN A 272 11.87 14.58 5.93
CA ASN A 272 12.02 13.76 4.74
C ASN A 272 13.49 13.59 4.34
N VAL A 273 13.85 12.38 3.93
CA VAL A 273 15.12 12.07 3.26
C VAL A 273 14.80 11.41 1.92
N PRO A 274 15.23 12.01 0.80
CA PRO A 274 14.97 11.46 -0.52
C PRO A 274 15.59 10.07 -0.67
N VAL A 275 14.85 9.15 -1.29
CA VAL A 275 15.31 7.80 -1.63
C VAL A 275 15.67 7.77 -3.11
N ALA A 276 16.86 7.24 -3.42
CA ALA A 276 17.34 7.10 -4.78
C ALA A 276 17.10 5.67 -5.32
N GLY A 277 17.17 5.52 -6.65
CA GLY A 277 17.18 4.21 -7.33
C GLY A 277 15.95 3.90 -8.17
N GLY A 278 14.85 4.64 -8.01
CA GLY A 278 13.67 4.52 -8.87
C GLY A 278 13.69 5.51 -10.04
N ARG A 279 13.14 5.10 -11.17
CA ARG A 279 12.89 6.00 -12.30
C ARG A 279 11.65 6.85 -12.04
N ARG A 280 11.69 8.09 -12.47
CA ARG A 280 10.52 8.98 -12.42
C ARG A 280 9.43 8.50 -13.38
N LEU A 281 8.19 8.80 -13.03
CA LEU A 281 7.03 8.61 -13.90
C LEU A 281 6.61 9.96 -14.44
N ARG A 282 6.24 10.04 -15.72
CA ARG A 282 5.75 11.27 -16.36
C ARG A 282 4.60 10.97 -17.30
N THR A 283 3.57 11.80 -17.24
CA THR A 283 2.47 11.79 -18.20
C THR A 283 2.65 12.93 -19.19
N LEU A 284 2.80 12.59 -20.48
CA LEU A 284 2.88 13.53 -21.58
C LEU A 284 1.52 13.62 -22.27
N ARG A 285 1.05 14.84 -22.54
CA ARG A 285 -0.22 15.08 -23.23
C ARG A 285 -0.02 16.05 -24.38
N GLY A 286 -0.48 15.71 -25.58
CA GLY A 286 -0.40 16.61 -26.72
C GLY A 286 -0.50 15.88 -28.04
N ARG A 287 -0.16 16.60 -29.10
CA ARG A 287 -0.01 16.02 -30.43
C ARG A 287 1.26 15.17 -30.51
N LEU A 288 1.33 14.33 -31.52
CA LEU A 288 2.43 13.37 -31.67
C LEU A 288 3.82 14.05 -31.68
N ASP A 289 3.97 15.13 -32.41
CA ASP A 289 5.19 15.91 -32.48
C ASP A 289 5.63 16.45 -31.10
N GLN A 290 4.69 17.07 -30.40
CA GLN A 290 4.93 17.62 -29.05
C GLN A 290 5.34 16.55 -28.03
N VAL A 291 4.60 15.42 -27.99
CA VAL A 291 4.92 14.36 -27.01
C VAL A 291 6.23 13.65 -27.31
N ILE A 292 6.67 13.60 -28.59
CA ILE A 292 7.99 13.07 -28.95
C ILE A 292 9.07 14.03 -28.45
N ASP A 293 8.96 15.32 -28.74
CA ASP A 293 9.95 16.33 -28.32
C ASP A 293 10.08 16.40 -26.79
N GLU A 294 8.95 16.38 -26.06
CA GLU A 294 8.94 16.35 -24.60
C GLU A 294 9.48 15.03 -24.03
N GLY A 295 9.19 13.92 -24.70
CA GLY A 295 9.62 12.59 -24.29
C GLY A 295 11.13 12.39 -24.44
N GLU A 296 11.75 12.92 -25.47
CA GLU A 296 13.21 12.92 -25.65
C GLU A 296 13.92 13.70 -24.53
N GLN A 297 13.28 14.74 -23.98
CA GLN A 297 13.79 15.54 -22.86
C GLN A 297 13.50 14.91 -21.48
N ALA A 298 12.68 13.86 -21.42
CA ALA A 298 12.31 13.23 -20.16
C ALA A 298 13.40 12.32 -19.56
N GLY A 299 14.51 12.12 -20.27
CA GLY A 299 15.62 11.27 -19.83
C GLY A 299 15.22 9.80 -19.73
N ASP A 300 15.50 9.17 -18.57
CA ASP A 300 15.21 7.76 -18.33
C ASP A 300 13.82 7.51 -17.69
N ALA A 301 13.00 8.55 -17.52
CA ALA A 301 11.66 8.44 -16.95
C ALA A 301 10.78 7.45 -17.74
N TYR A 302 9.93 6.69 -17.05
CA TYR A 302 8.85 5.96 -17.71
C TYR A 302 7.73 6.93 -18.08
N LEU A 303 7.15 6.71 -19.27
CA LEU A 303 6.19 7.63 -19.86
C LEU A 303 4.81 6.99 -19.99
N ARG A 304 3.79 7.74 -19.63
CA ARG A 304 2.41 7.56 -20.07
C ARG A 304 2.13 8.66 -21.10
N VAL A 305 1.78 8.27 -22.33
CA VAL A 305 1.53 9.20 -23.43
C VAL A 305 0.04 9.26 -23.71
N ILE A 306 -0.55 10.46 -23.69
CA ILE A 306 -1.95 10.72 -24.00
C ILE A 306 -2.00 11.61 -25.22
N LEU A 307 -2.37 11.02 -26.37
CA LEU A 307 -2.35 11.70 -27.66
C LEU A 307 -3.64 12.46 -27.92
N ALA A 308 -3.51 13.74 -28.23
CA ALA A 308 -4.60 14.62 -28.68
C ALA A 308 -4.78 14.55 -30.21
N GLU A 309 -4.88 13.33 -30.77
CA GLU A 309 -5.03 13.08 -32.19
C GLU A 309 -6.15 12.07 -32.45
N GLN A 310 -6.64 12.07 -33.70
CA GLN A 310 -7.60 11.06 -34.15
C GLN A 310 -6.96 9.66 -34.19
N ALA A 311 -7.76 8.65 -33.83
CA ALA A 311 -7.33 7.27 -33.89
C ALA A 311 -6.88 6.87 -35.30
N ARG A 312 -5.67 6.34 -35.42
CA ARG A 312 -5.16 5.74 -36.66
C ARG A 312 -4.30 4.51 -36.34
N ALA A 313 -4.29 3.54 -37.26
CA ALA A 313 -3.48 2.33 -37.10
C ALA A 313 -1.98 2.68 -36.97
N GLY A 314 -1.26 1.96 -36.13
CA GLY A 314 0.18 2.12 -35.92
C GLY A 314 0.63 3.34 -35.10
N LEU A 315 -0.30 4.19 -34.63
CA LEU A 315 0.05 5.39 -33.87
C LEU A 315 0.78 5.05 -32.57
N GLY A 316 0.30 4.06 -31.84
CA GLY A 316 0.94 3.59 -30.60
C GLY A 316 2.31 2.97 -30.82
N ASP A 317 2.50 2.25 -31.93
CA ASP A 317 3.78 1.65 -32.29
C ASP A 317 4.81 2.70 -32.67
N LEU A 318 4.38 3.73 -33.40
CA LEU A 318 5.23 4.88 -33.74
C LEU A 318 5.74 5.61 -32.48
N VAL A 319 4.85 5.80 -31.50
CA VAL A 319 5.26 6.41 -30.20
C VAL A 319 6.30 5.52 -29.50
N ARG A 320 6.07 4.21 -29.40
CA ARG A 320 7.00 3.29 -28.72
C ARG A 320 8.33 3.15 -29.47
N GLU A 321 8.33 3.26 -30.79
CA GLU A 321 9.56 3.29 -31.59
C GLU A 321 10.42 4.51 -31.26
N LYS A 322 9.78 5.69 -31.13
CA LYS A 322 10.48 6.95 -30.83
C LYS A 322 10.81 7.11 -29.35
N LEU A 323 9.91 6.63 -28.48
CA LEU A 323 10.02 6.73 -27.02
C LEU A 323 9.99 5.32 -26.39
N PRO A 324 11.12 4.61 -26.30
CA PRO A 324 11.18 3.24 -25.78
C PRO A 324 10.73 3.10 -24.32
N ASN A 325 10.75 4.22 -23.57
CA ASN A 325 10.26 4.27 -22.18
C ASN A 325 8.75 4.56 -22.08
N ALA A 326 8.01 4.66 -23.20
CA ALA A 326 6.56 4.83 -23.22
C ALA A 326 5.88 3.48 -22.88
N LEU A 327 5.54 3.30 -21.61
CA LEU A 327 4.88 2.08 -21.12
C LEU A 327 3.39 2.07 -21.45
N GLU A 328 2.75 3.22 -21.51
CA GLU A 328 1.33 3.36 -21.80
C GLU A 328 1.11 4.45 -22.86
N VAL A 329 0.37 4.11 -23.92
CA VAL A 329 -0.02 5.04 -24.97
C VAL A 329 -1.53 4.99 -25.12
N GLN A 330 -2.18 6.13 -24.92
CA GLN A 330 -3.65 6.28 -24.98
C GLN A 330 -4.01 7.47 -25.88
N LEU A 331 -5.24 7.45 -26.41
CA LEU A 331 -5.84 8.64 -27.01
C LEU A 331 -6.52 9.46 -25.92
N ASP A 332 -6.52 10.77 -26.04
CA ASP A 332 -7.35 11.64 -25.21
C ASP A 332 -8.83 11.25 -25.35
N ASP A 333 -9.60 11.37 -24.27
CA ASP A 333 -11.02 10.98 -24.22
C ASP A 333 -11.86 11.67 -25.32
N ALA A 334 -11.50 12.92 -25.68
CA ALA A 334 -12.14 13.66 -26.78
C ALA A 334 -11.92 13.01 -28.15
N ASN A 335 -10.83 12.23 -28.30
CA ASN A 335 -10.41 11.60 -29.56
C ASN A 335 -10.57 10.07 -29.55
N ARG A 336 -11.07 9.50 -28.46
CA ARG A 336 -11.41 8.08 -28.42
C ARG A 336 -12.60 7.81 -29.34
N PRO A 337 -12.54 6.78 -30.21
CA PRO A 337 -13.71 6.33 -30.92
C PRO A 337 -14.81 6.00 -29.89
N ARG A 338 -15.94 6.67 -29.95
CA ARG A 338 -17.08 6.31 -29.11
C ARG A 338 -17.48 4.88 -29.49
N PRO A 339 -17.68 3.97 -28.51
CA PRO A 339 -18.26 2.66 -28.82
C PRO A 339 -19.59 2.90 -29.52
N GLY A 340 -19.68 2.60 -30.83
CA GLY A 340 -20.89 2.80 -31.64
C GLY A 340 -20.76 3.69 -32.87
N SER A 341 -19.61 4.29 -33.20
CA SER A 341 -19.45 5.12 -34.42
C SER A 341 -19.20 4.31 -35.70
N HIS A 342 -19.06 3.00 -35.61
CA HIS A 342 -19.16 2.14 -36.79
C HIS A 342 -20.61 1.64 -36.86
N GLY A 343 -21.37 2.07 -37.89
CA GLY A 343 -22.79 1.83 -38.07
C GLY A 343 -23.22 0.36 -38.00
N GLY A 344 -23.31 -0.17 -36.80
CA GLY A 344 -23.99 -1.40 -36.45
C GLY A 344 -25.28 -1.03 -35.68
N PRO A 345 -26.28 -1.87 -35.69
CA PRO A 345 -27.57 -1.57 -35.08
C PRO A 345 -27.42 -1.24 -33.59
N ASP A 346 -28.21 -0.25 -33.15
CA ASP A 346 -28.30 0.28 -31.79
C ASP A 346 -28.04 -0.79 -30.70
N ARG A 347 -26.85 -0.75 -30.06
CA ARG A 347 -26.61 -1.57 -28.87
C ARG A 347 -27.35 -0.93 -27.70
N PRO A 348 -28.28 -1.63 -27.06
CA PRO A 348 -29.02 -1.10 -25.95
C PRO A 348 -28.08 -0.69 -24.81
N SER A 349 -28.34 0.47 -24.20
CA SER A 349 -27.60 1.02 -23.07
C SER A 349 -27.38 -0.06 -21.99
N ARG A 350 -26.15 -0.23 -21.50
CA ARG A 350 -25.82 -1.12 -20.39
C ARG A 350 -26.30 -0.58 -19.02
N ALA A 351 -26.71 0.68 -18.95
CA ALA A 351 -27.20 1.30 -17.75
C ALA A 351 -28.52 0.67 -17.30
N GLY A 352 -28.58 0.20 -16.05
CA GLY A 352 -29.77 -0.43 -15.46
C GLY A 352 -29.92 -1.93 -15.73
N ARG A 353 -28.94 -2.59 -16.34
CA ARG A 353 -28.99 -4.05 -16.56
C ARG A 353 -28.33 -4.81 -15.43
N THR A 354 -28.90 -5.95 -15.07
CA THR A 354 -28.32 -6.86 -14.07
C THR A 354 -27.09 -7.60 -14.62
N PRO A 355 -26.16 -8.08 -13.76
CA PRO A 355 -25.03 -8.89 -14.20
C PRO A 355 -25.45 -10.12 -15.04
N ALA A 356 -26.56 -10.78 -14.72
CA ALA A 356 -27.09 -11.90 -15.48
C ALA A 356 -27.51 -11.49 -16.90
N GLN A 357 -28.16 -10.34 -17.06
CA GLN A 357 -28.54 -9.80 -18.37
C GLN A 357 -27.32 -9.43 -19.22
N LEU A 358 -26.27 -8.83 -18.60
CA LEU A 358 -25.04 -8.49 -19.30
C LEU A 358 -24.29 -9.73 -19.76
N PHE A 359 -24.32 -10.81 -18.97
CA PHE A 359 -23.70 -12.08 -19.32
C PHE A 359 -24.46 -12.79 -20.44
N GLY A 360 -25.80 -12.80 -20.42
CA GLY A 360 -26.62 -13.33 -21.51
C GLY A 360 -26.38 -12.60 -22.83
N ASP A 361 -26.26 -11.26 -22.82
CA ASP A 361 -25.90 -10.47 -23.99
C ASP A 361 -24.51 -10.85 -24.53
N TYR A 362 -23.52 -11.03 -23.63
CA TYR A 362 -22.18 -11.46 -24.01
C TYR A 362 -22.17 -12.85 -24.68
N LEU A 363 -22.89 -13.82 -24.11
CA LEU A 363 -23.00 -15.15 -24.70
C LEU A 363 -23.67 -15.09 -26.08
N SER A 364 -24.71 -14.28 -26.24
CA SER A 364 -25.38 -14.05 -27.52
C SER A 364 -24.43 -13.41 -28.55
N GLU A 365 -23.60 -12.43 -28.16
CA GLU A 365 -22.60 -11.83 -29.04
C GLU A 365 -21.50 -12.81 -29.45
N GLN A 366 -21.18 -13.79 -28.61
CA GLN A 366 -20.20 -14.86 -28.89
C GLN A 366 -20.79 -16.07 -29.61
N ASN A 367 -22.11 -16.04 -29.95
CA ASN A 367 -22.86 -17.18 -30.51
C ASN A 367 -22.79 -18.43 -29.64
N VAL A 368 -22.69 -18.28 -28.33
CA VAL A 368 -22.74 -19.41 -27.38
C VAL A 368 -24.16 -19.54 -26.85
N GLY A 369 -24.90 -20.51 -27.37
CA GLY A 369 -26.28 -20.81 -26.97
C GLY A 369 -26.37 -22.03 -26.02
N ASP A 370 -25.58 -22.04 -24.93
CA ASP A 370 -25.63 -23.14 -23.96
C ASP A 370 -26.30 -22.71 -22.66
N GLU A 371 -27.56 -23.08 -22.46
CA GLU A 371 -28.38 -22.79 -21.27
C GLU A 371 -27.71 -23.24 -19.94
N ARG A 372 -26.78 -24.22 -20.01
CA ARG A 372 -26.05 -24.69 -18.82
C ARG A 372 -25.06 -23.65 -18.33
N VAL A 373 -24.45 -22.89 -19.25
CA VAL A 373 -23.51 -21.80 -18.91
C VAL A 373 -24.24 -20.61 -18.27
N GLU A 374 -25.45 -20.29 -18.79
CA GLU A 374 -26.29 -19.23 -18.16
C GLU A 374 -26.75 -19.64 -16.77
N ARG A 375 -27.16 -20.89 -16.58
CA ARG A 375 -27.59 -21.41 -15.28
C ARG A 375 -26.45 -21.43 -14.27
N MET A 376 -25.27 -21.92 -14.67
CA MET A 376 -24.08 -21.89 -13.81
C MET A 376 -23.67 -20.49 -13.38
N PHE A 377 -23.77 -19.51 -14.29
CA PHE A 377 -23.49 -18.12 -13.93
C PHE A 377 -24.53 -17.54 -12.95
N ALA A 378 -25.80 -17.89 -13.11
CA ALA A 378 -26.85 -17.48 -12.17
C ALA A 378 -26.64 -18.12 -10.78
N GLU A 379 -26.27 -19.40 -10.71
CA GLU A 379 -25.94 -20.09 -9.46
C GLU A 379 -24.73 -19.41 -8.74
N PHE A 380 -23.67 -19.04 -9.47
CA PHE A 380 -22.55 -18.29 -8.89
C PHE A 380 -22.94 -16.89 -8.39
N LEU A 381 -23.86 -16.22 -9.07
CA LEU A 381 -24.37 -14.91 -8.62
C LEU A 381 -25.18 -15.05 -7.34
N ASP A 382 -26.02 -16.09 -7.24
CA ASP A 382 -26.83 -16.36 -6.05
C ASP A 382 -25.93 -16.73 -4.86
N GLU A 383 -24.88 -17.56 -5.06
CA GLU A 383 -23.88 -17.88 -4.03
C GLU A 383 -23.12 -16.65 -3.54
N LEU A 384 -22.79 -15.70 -4.43
CA LEU A 384 -22.11 -14.44 -4.07
C LEU A 384 -23.04 -13.48 -3.30
N THR A 385 -24.35 -13.53 -3.58
CA THR A 385 -25.35 -12.67 -2.91
C THR A 385 -25.82 -13.27 -1.58
N ASP A 386 -25.88 -14.59 -1.43
CA ASP A 386 -26.30 -15.28 -0.21
C ASP A 386 -25.20 -15.44 0.85
N GLY A 387 -23.94 -15.03 0.57
CA GLY A 387 -22.86 -15.00 1.54
C GLY A 387 -22.41 -16.36 2.10
N SER A 388 -22.76 -17.47 1.44
CA SER A 388 -22.26 -18.80 1.82
C SER A 388 -20.90 -19.06 1.17
N PRO A 389 -19.89 -19.54 1.93
CA PRO A 389 -18.60 -19.90 1.36
C PRO A 389 -18.74 -21.16 0.51
N ALA A 390 -18.20 -21.13 -0.71
CA ALA A 390 -18.01 -22.32 -1.53
C ALA A 390 -17.20 -23.36 -0.71
N THR A 391 -17.76 -24.56 -0.59
CA THR A 391 -17.14 -25.75 0.01
C THR A 391 -16.00 -26.29 -0.85
#